data_7bfc27605d3c0b1446737784686c6c50
#
_entry.id   7bfc27605d3c0b1446737784686c6c50
#
_cell.length_a   1.000
_cell.length_b   1.000
_cell.length_c   1.000
_cell.angle_alpha   90.00
_cell.angle_beta   90.00
_cell.angle_gamma   90.00
#
_symmetry.space_group_name_H-M   'P 1'
#
loop_
_entity.id
_entity.type
_entity.pdbx_description
1 polymer ?
#
loop_
_entity_poly.entity_id
_entity_poly.type
_entity_poly.pdbx_seq_one_letter_code
_entity_poly.pdbx_strand_id
1 'polypeptide(L)'
;MAASHKILVIDDSRVIRMRVRDMLPQGNFEVIEATDGVEGLDAIRSQKPNLIMLDFLLPRMSGWEVFQEIQASPELQKIPLVLMSGRREEVTEKIPGPFDYFEFIQKPFEQKELIEAIKASMVKARKTRPQTTAAATTATAAPSGSSDASAAEIAALKQQVATLQKEVAMLKNQTSKILAFIKQKLK
;
A
#
# COMPACT_ATOMS: atom_id res chain seq x y z
N MET A 1 -17.24 -13.37 -25.75
CA MET A 1 -16.19 -12.32 -25.74
C MET A 1 -15.44 -12.45 -24.43
N ALA A 2 -14.13 -12.76 -24.48
CA ALA A 2 -13.33 -12.81 -23.27
C ALA A 2 -13.20 -11.39 -22.70
N ALA A 3 -13.49 -11.20 -21.42
CA ALA A 3 -13.36 -9.91 -20.76
C ALA A 3 -11.89 -9.46 -20.85
N SER A 4 -11.63 -8.28 -21.42
CA SER A 4 -10.29 -7.72 -21.44
C SER A 4 -9.88 -7.32 -20.03
N HIS A 5 -8.68 -7.69 -19.62
CA HIS A 5 -8.12 -7.26 -18.32
C HIS A 5 -7.67 -5.80 -18.44
N LYS A 6 -8.31 -4.92 -17.71
CA LYS A 6 -7.99 -3.50 -17.66
C LYS A 6 -6.81 -3.23 -16.73
N ILE A 7 -5.76 -2.66 -17.25
CA ILE A 7 -4.57 -2.23 -16.49
C ILE A 7 -4.53 -0.71 -16.52
N LEU A 8 -4.66 -0.08 -15.37
CA LEU A 8 -4.54 1.37 -15.24
C LEU A 8 -3.09 1.73 -14.91
N VAL A 9 -2.49 2.59 -15.71
CA VAL A 9 -1.13 3.12 -15.50
C VAL A 9 -1.23 4.61 -15.22
N ILE A 10 -0.85 5.01 -14.01
CA ILE A 10 -0.87 6.39 -13.51
C ILE A 10 0.57 6.85 -13.38
N ASP A 11 1.02 7.70 -14.28
CA ASP A 11 2.40 8.21 -14.34
C ASP A 11 2.42 9.49 -15.18
N ASP A 12 3.09 10.54 -14.74
CA ASP A 12 3.17 11.80 -15.48
C ASP A 12 4.05 11.69 -16.75
N SER A 13 4.99 10.75 -16.73
CA SER A 13 5.88 10.48 -17.85
C SER A 13 5.20 9.64 -18.95
N ARG A 14 4.93 10.27 -20.10
CA ARG A 14 4.44 9.55 -21.27
C ARG A 14 5.35 8.39 -21.70
N VAL A 15 6.66 8.57 -21.53
CA VAL A 15 7.66 7.53 -21.88
C VAL A 15 7.46 6.28 -21.02
N ILE A 16 7.23 6.45 -19.73
CA ILE A 16 7.01 5.32 -18.81
C ILE A 16 5.68 4.63 -19.16
N ARG A 17 4.59 5.38 -19.38
CA ARG A 17 3.30 4.79 -19.74
C ARG A 17 3.39 3.96 -21.04
N MET A 18 4.05 4.51 -22.08
CA MET A 18 4.29 3.77 -23.33
C MET A 18 5.15 2.52 -23.09
N ARG A 19 6.22 2.66 -22.32
CA ARG A 19 7.12 1.55 -22.02
C ARG A 19 6.41 0.42 -21.26
N VAL A 20 5.57 0.75 -20.28
CA VAL A 20 4.75 -0.25 -19.58
C VAL A 20 3.83 -0.97 -20.55
N ARG A 21 3.14 -0.23 -21.43
CA ARG A 21 2.26 -0.83 -22.44
C ARG A 21 3.01 -1.78 -23.38
N ASP A 22 4.19 -1.39 -23.83
CA ASP A 22 5.01 -2.19 -24.74
C ASP A 22 5.63 -3.43 -24.08
N MET A 23 5.85 -3.37 -22.77
CA MET A 23 6.36 -4.49 -21.96
C MET A 23 5.30 -5.50 -21.57
N LEU A 24 4.02 -5.13 -21.62
CA LEU A 24 2.95 -6.07 -21.31
C LEU A 24 2.87 -7.15 -22.39
N PRO A 25 2.66 -8.42 -22.00
CA PRO A 25 2.56 -9.50 -22.98
C PRO A 25 1.37 -9.25 -23.92
N GLN A 26 1.56 -9.58 -25.18
CA GLN A 26 0.45 -9.51 -26.14
C GLN A 26 -0.67 -10.45 -25.70
N GLY A 27 -1.86 -9.92 -25.52
CA GLY A 27 -3.02 -10.65 -25.00
C GLY A 27 -4.21 -9.74 -24.77
N ASN A 28 -5.16 -10.24 -24.01
CA ASN A 28 -6.44 -9.58 -23.76
C ASN A 28 -6.33 -8.50 -22.66
N PHE A 29 -5.35 -7.57 -22.82
CA PHE A 29 -5.14 -6.45 -21.90
C PHE A 29 -5.56 -5.14 -22.56
N GLU A 30 -6.31 -4.34 -21.82
CA GLU A 30 -6.64 -2.95 -22.16
C GLU A 30 -5.85 -2.04 -21.20
N VAL A 31 -4.98 -1.20 -21.75
CA VAL A 31 -4.21 -0.25 -20.94
C VAL A 31 -4.94 1.09 -20.90
N ILE A 32 -5.31 1.52 -19.71
CA ILE A 32 -5.87 2.82 -19.41
C ILE A 32 -4.73 3.68 -18.88
N GLU A 33 -4.57 4.89 -19.38
CA GLU A 33 -3.51 5.81 -18.97
C GLU A 33 -4.12 6.99 -18.21
N ALA A 34 -3.44 7.43 -17.15
CA ALA A 34 -3.70 8.65 -16.42
C ALA A 34 -2.38 9.40 -16.18
N THR A 35 -2.42 10.72 -16.23
CA THR A 35 -1.23 11.58 -16.19
C THR A 35 -0.95 12.18 -14.82
N ASP A 36 -1.89 12.04 -13.90
CA ASP A 36 -1.78 12.53 -12.51
C ASP A 36 -2.72 11.77 -11.57
N GLY A 37 -2.60 12.07 -10.27
CA GLY A 37 -3.36 11.35 -9.25
C GLY A 37 -4.87 11.58 -9.30
N VAL A 38 -5.34 12.76 -9.72
CA VAL A 38 -6.77 13.08 -9.80
C VAL A 38 -7.41 12.27 -10.93
N GLU A 39 -6.82 12.33 -12.13
CA GLU A 39 -7.26 11.55 -13.28
C GLU A 39 -7.19 10.05 -12.98
N GLY A 40 -6.12 9.62 -12.29
CA GLY A 40 -5.94 8.25 -11.85
C GLY A 40 -7.06 7.77 -10.92
N LEU A 41 -7.42 8.56 -9.91
CA LEU A 41 -8.47 8.21 -8.96
C LEU A 41 -9.85 8.14 -9.63
N ASP A 42 -10.13 9.07 -10.54
CA ASP A 42 -11.36 9.07 -11.35
C ASP A 42 -11.42 7.83 -12.25
N ALA A 43 -10.32 7.46 -12.88
CA ALA A 43 -10.22 6.25 -13.69
C ALA A 43 -10.40 4.97 -12.84
N ILE A 44 -9.86 4.90 -11.64
CA ILE A 44 -10.08 3.78 -10.72
C ILE A 44 -11.57 3.59 -10.44
N ARG A 45 -12.28 4.67 -10.14
CA ARG A 45 -13.70 4.64 -9.77
C ARG A 45 -14.60 4.32 -10.96
N SER A 46 -14.32 4.93 -12.12
CA SER A 46 -15.17 4.81 -13.32
C SER A 46 -14.90 3.54 -14.12
N GLN A 47 -13.64 3.15 -14.30
CA GLN A 47 -13.22 2.05 -15.17
C GLN A 47 -13.08 0.71 -14.45
N LYS A 48 -12.96 0.73 -13.11
CA LYS A 48 -12.79 -0.46 -12.27
C LYS A 48 -11.70 -1.40 -12.80
N PRO A 49 -10.43 -0.94 -12.84
CA PRO A 49 -9.34 -1.73 -13.41
C PRO A 49 -9.08 -3.01 -12.62
N ASN A 50 -8.50 -4.00 -13.30
CA ASN A 50 -8.10 -5.26 -12.70
C ASN A 50 -6.69 -5.21 -12.09
N LEU A 51 -5.91 -4.16 -12.42
CA LEU A 51 -4.58 -3.88 -11.90
C LEU A 51 -4.34 -2.38 -11.95
N ILE A 52 -3.73 -1.83 -10.91
CA ILE A 52 -3.28 -0.43 -10.85
C ILE A 52 -1.76 -0.41 -10.78
N MET A 53 -1.14 0.35 -11.68
CA MET A 53 0.26 0.74 -11.61
C MET A 53 0.33 2.23 -11.31
N LEU A 54 0.91 2.59 -10.18
CA LEU A 54 0.85 3.92 -9.61
C LEU A 54 2.25 4.48 -9.38
N ASP A 55 2.59 5.57 -10.07
CA ASP A 55 3.77 6.35 -9.70
C ASP A 55 3.56 7.03 -8.34
N PHE A 56 4.59 6.99 -7.52
CA PHE A 56 4.56 7.60 -6.19
C PHE A 56 4.66 9.13 -6.26
N LEU A 57 5.37 9.65 -7.27
CA LEU A 57 5.56 11.08 -7.48
C LEU A 57 4.73 11.57 -8.66
N LEU A 58 3.57 12.12 -8.35
CA LEU A 58 2.64 12.65 -9.35
C LEU A 58 2.34 14.13 -9.10
N PRO A 59 2.03 14.90 -10.16
CA PRO A 59 1.54 16.26 -10.02
C PRO A 59 0.08 16.29 -9.54
N ARG A 60 -0.37 17.43 -9.04
CA ARG A 60 -1.71 17.73 -8.56
C ARG A 60 -2.11 16.92 -7.32
N MET A 61 -2.17 15.63 -7.42
CA MET A 61 -2.43 14.69 -6.34
C MET A 61 -1.33 13.62 -6.38
N SER A 62 -0.55 13.52 -5.32
CA SER A 62 0.58 12.58 -5.24
C SER A 62 0.12 11.13 -5.25
N GLY A 63 0.98 10.22 -5.69
CA GLY A 63 0.68 8.79 -5.63
C GLY A 63 0.45 8.29 -4.20
N TRP A 64 1.05 8.95 -3.21
CA TRP A 64 0.76 8.69 -1.80
C TRP A 64 -0.71 8.99 -1.43
N GLU A 65 -1.24 10.14 -1.86
CA GLU A 65 -2.64 10.50 -1.61
C GLU A 65 -3.59 9.54 -2.34
N VAL A 66 -3.30 9.19 -3.60
CA VAL A 66 -4.07 8.15 -4.33
C VAL A 66 -4.03 6.81 -3.59
N PHE A 67 -2.86 6.41 -3.07
CA PHE A 67 -2.71 5.21 -2.27
C PHE A 67 -3.58 5.25 -1.01
N GLN A 68 -3.61 6.37 -0.30
CA GLN A 68 -4.46 6.54 0.88
C GLN A 68 -5.95 6.40 0.55
N GLU A 69 -6.41 6.98 -0.55
CA GLU A 69 -7.79 6.84 -1.04
C GLU A 69 -8.14 5.37 -1.37
N ILE A 70 -7.21 4.64 -2.00
CA ILE A 70 -7.36 3.20 -2.24
C ILE A 70 -7.44 2.44 -0.91
N GLN A 71 -6.62 2.82 0.09
CA GLN A 71 -6.64 2.18 1.40
C GLN A 71 -7.90 2.50 2.22
N ALA A 72 -8.52 3.65 2.00
CA ALA A 72 -9.76 4.04 2.68
C ALA A 72 -11.00 3.26 2.18
N SER A 73 -10.94 2.66 0.99
CA SER A 73 -12.06 1.94 0.39
C SER A 73 -11.83 0.42 0.35
N PRO A 74 -12.62 -0.38 1.09
CA PRO A 74 -12.50 -1.84 1.08
C PRO A 74 -12.66 -2.50 -0.30
N GLU A 75 -13.40 -1.86 -1.20
CA GLU A 75 -13.56 -2.35 -2.59
C GLU A 75 -12.30 -2.12 -3.41
N LEU A 76 -11.69 -0.93 -3.29
CA LEU A 76 -10.48 -0.57 -4.02
C LEU A 76 -9.25 -1.33 -3.51
N GLN A 77 -9.22 -1.66 -2.23
CA GLN A 77 -8.15 -2.48 -1.63
C GLN A 77 -8.01 -3.87 -2.26
N LYS A 78 -9.05 -4.39 -2.90
CA LYS A 78 -9.03 -5.70 -3.57
C LYS A 78 -8.34 -5.67 -4.93
N ILE A 79 -8.15 -4.47 -5.48
CA ILE A 79 -7.48 -4.31 -6.77
C ILE A 79 -5.97 -4.49 -6.57
N PRO A 80 -5.31 -5.39 -7.31
CA PRO A 80 -3.87 -5.51 -7.29
C PRO A 80 -3.19 -4.16 -7.56
N LEU A 81 -2.20 -3.80 -6.75
CA LEU A 81 -1.51 -2.52 -6.83
C LEU A 81 0.01 -2.74 -6.93
N VAL A 82 0.62 -2.08 -7.89
CA VAL A 82 2.06 -1.95 -8.06
C VAL A 82 2.44 -0.48 -7.92
N LEU A 83 3.20 -0.14 -6.88
CA LEU A 83 3.78 1.20 -6.72
C LEU A 83 5.10 1.29 -7.50
N MET A 84 5.28 2.39 -8.21
CA MET A 84 6.49 2.69 -8.97
C MET A 84 7.14 3.94 -8.39
N SER A 85 8.46 3.94 -8.19
CA SER A 85 9.22 5.14 -7.85
C SER A 85 10.67 5.01 -8.31
N GLY A 86 11.33 6.14 -8.58
CA GLY A 86 12.77 6.20 -8.82
C GLY A 86 13.59 5.98 -7.54
N ARG A 87 13.00 6.21 -6.37
CA ARG A 87 13.66 6.09 -5.06
C ARG A 87 12.79 5.29 -4.10
N ARG A 88 13.33 4.18 -3.63
CA ARG A 88 12.64 3.33 -2.67
C ARG A 88 12.43 4.02 -1.31
N GLU A 89 13.38 4.85 -0.92
CA GLU A 89 13.38 5.58 0.35
C GLU A 89 12.15 6.45 0.50
N GLU A 90 11.73 7.14 -0.57
CA GLU A 90 10.55 8.00 -0.57
C GLU A 90 9.25 7.23 -0.26
N VAL A 91 9.18 5.99 -0.73
CA VAL A 91 8.04 5.11 -0.45
C VAL A 91 8.11 4.59 0.98
N THR A 92 9.29 4.17 1.45
CA THR A 92 9.47 3.59 2.80
C THR A 92 9.30 4.62 3.92
N GLU A 93 9.60 5.90 3.67
CA GLU A 93 9.33 6.99 4.61
C GLU A 93 7.83 7.18 4.88
N LYS A 94 6.99 7.01 3.87
CA LYS A 94 5.53 7.17 3.97
C LYS A 94 4.81 5.88 4.32
N ILE A 95 5.34 4.75 3.85
CA ILE A 95 4.78 3.42 4.06
C ILE A 95 5.85 2.55 4.74
N PRO A 96 6.01 2.65 6.07
CA PRO A 96 6.95 1.83 6.81
C PRO A 96 6.46 0.38 6.88
N GLY A 97 7.36 -0.57 6.72
CA GLY A 97 7.10 -1.97 6.97
C GLY A 97 7.03 -2.85 5.74
N PRO A 98 6.64 -4.09 5.91
CA PRO A 98 6.55 -5.02 4.80
C PRO A 98 5.41 -4.60 3.85
N PHE A 99 5.66 -4.62 2.54
CA PHE A 99 4.66 -4.33 1.51
C PHE A 99 3.78 -5.58 1.29
N ASP A 100 2.93 -5.89 2.28
CA ASP A 100 2.15 -7.13 2.31
C ASP A 100 0.97 -7.13 1.35
N TYR A 101 0.45 -5.96 1.00
CA TYR A 101 -0.80 -5.81 0.23
C TYR A 101 -0.63 -5.15 -1.13
N PHE A 102 0.56 -4.72 -1.46
CA PHE A 102 0.93 -4.18 -2.77
C PHE A 102 2.35 -4.60 -3.12
N GLU A 103 2.74 -4.42 -4.37
CA GLU A 103 4.12 -4.64 -4.82
C GLU A 103 4.79 -3.31 -5.10
N PHE A 104 6.12 -3.28 -4.97
CA PHE A 104 6.92 -2.12 -5.29
C PHE A 104 7.92 -2.47 -6.39
N ILE A 105 8.03 -1.60 -7.39
CA ILE A 105 9.04 -1.70 -8.43
C ILE A 105 9.81 -0.39 -8.55
N GLN A 106 11.12 -0.47 -8.61
CA GLN A 106 11.98 0.70 -8.73
C GLN A 106 12.20 1.06 -10.20
N LYS A 107 12.04 2.34 -10.54
CA LYS A 107 12.40 2.86 -11.87
C LYS A 107 13.91 3.12 -11.96
N PRO A 108 14.57 2.83 -13.11
CA PRO A 108 14.05 2.16 -14.30
C PRO A 108 13.93 0.65 -14.08
N PHE A 109 12.94 0.01 -14.70
CA PHE A 109 12.68 -1.42 -14.61
C PHE A 109 12.65 -2.09 -15.98
N GLU A 110 12.89 -3.40 -15.99
CA GLU A 110 12.81 -4.24 -17.17
C GLU A 110 11.48 -4.99 -17.27
N GLN A 111 11.19 -5.57 -18.45
CA GLN A 111 9.97 -6.31 -18.70
C GLN A 111 9.78 -7.47 -17.70
N LYS A 112 10.87 -8.19 -17.38
CA LYS A 112 10.83 -9.32 -16.45
C LYS A 112 10.39 -8.88 -15.06
N GLU A 113 10.99 -7.81 -14.54
CA GLU A 113 10.69 -7.24 -13.23
C GLU A 113 9.23 -6.75 -13.17
N LEU A 114 8.77 -6.09 -14.24
CA LEU A 114 7.38 -5.65 -14.37
C LEU A 114 6.40 -6.83 -14.28
N ILE A 115 6.64 -7.90 -15.03
CA ILE A 115 5.77 -9.08 -15.02
C ILE A 115 5.78 -9.79 -13.67
N GLU A 116 6.93 -9.87 -13.01
CA GLU A 116 7.06 -10.43 -11.67
C GLU A 116 6.30 -9.59 -10.64
N ALA A 117 6.43 -8.27 -10.68
CA ALA A 117 5.70 -7.35 -9.81
C ALA A 117 4.18 -7.45 -10.00
N ILE A 118 3.70 -7.55 -11.25
CA ILE A 118 2.28 -7.76 -11.54
C ILE A 118 1.78 -9.08 -10.93
N LYS A 119 2.50 -10.18 -11.11
CA LYS A 119 2.13 -11.48 -10.54
C LYS A 119 2.12 -11.44 -9.01
N ALA A 120 3.13 -10.84 -8.40
CA ALA A 120 3.23 -10.68 -6.96
C ALA A 120 2.09 -9.83 -6.39
N SER A 121 1.74 -8.71 -7.05
CA SER A 121 0.62 -7.87 -6.63
C SER A 121 -0.72 -8.59 -6.66
N MET A 122 -0.96 -9.43 -7.68
CA MET A 122 -2.17 -10.26 -7.76
C MET A 122 -2.28 -11.27 -6.61
N VAL A 123 -1.16 -11.83 -6.17
CA VAL A 123 -1.13 -12.73 -4.99
C VAL A 123 -1.39 -11.95 -3.72
N LYS A 124 -0.78 -10.78 -3.58
CA LYS A 124 -0.95 -9.91 -2.41
C LYS A 124 -2.37 -9.36 -2.26
N ALA A 125 -3.02 -9.00 -3.36
CA ALA A 125 -4.40 -8.50 -3.36
C ALA A 125 -5.43 -9.54 -2.84
N ARG A 126 -5.10 -10.83 -2.90
CA ARG A 126 -5.94 -11.92 -2.37
C ARG A 126 -5.76 -12.14 -0.86
N LYS A 127 -4.76 -11.56 -0.24
CA LYS A 127 -4.57 -11.65 1.21
C LYS A 127 -5.67 -10.88 1.93
N THR A 128 -6.30 -11.52 2.90
CA THR A 128 -7.28 -10.86 3.78
C THR A 128 -6.57 -9.79 4.61
N ARG A 129 -6.94 -8.54 4.46
CA ARG A 129 -6.42 -7.45 5.28
C ARG A 129 -7.15 -7.42 6.61
N PRO A 130 -6.45 -7.28 7.76
CA PRO A 130 -7.11 -6.89 8.99
C PRO A 130 -7.71 -5.49 8.76
N GLN A 131 -9.03 -5.38 8.94
CA GLN A 131 -9.71 -4.10 8.85
C GLN A 131 -9.23 -3.21 10.00
N THR A 132 -8.31 -2.32 9.73
CA THR A 132 -8.09 -1.16 10.59
C THR A 132 -9.25 -0.19 10.30
N THR A 133 -10.26 -0.22 11.14
CA THR A 133 -11.28 0.82 11.18
C THR A 133 -10.58 2.13 11.57
N ALA A 134 -10.16 2.89 10.57
CA ALA A 134 -9.85 4.30 10.77
C ALA A 134 -11.18 4.99 11.06
N ALA A 135 -11.35 5.39 12.31
CA ALA A 135 -12.51 6.12 12.79
C ALA A 135 -12.69 7.43 12.00
N ALA A 136 -13.66 7.45 11.10
CA ALA A 136 -14.23 8.70 10.62
C ALA A 136 -15.25 9.16 11.65
N THR A 137 -14.84 10.17 12.42
CA THR A 137 -15.72 10.93 13.31
C THR A 137 -16.67 11.78 12.48
N THR A 138 -17.93 11.42 12.39
CA THR A 138 -19.03 12.40 12.31
C THR A 138 -20.29 11.82 12.93
N ALA A 139 -20.82 12.63 13.83
CA ALA A 139 -21.94 12.39 14.71
C ALA A 139 -23.26 12.13 13.99
N THR A 140 -24.14 11.27 14.53
CA THR A 140 -25.42 11.58 15.16
C THR A 140 -26.36 10.38 15.14
N ALA A 141 -26.92 10.11 16.34
CA ALA A 141 -28.13 9.32 16.66
C ALA A 141 -28.00 7.82 16.93
N ALA A 142 -28.14 7.52 18.21
CA ALA A 142 -28.38 6.22 18.86
C ALA A 142 -29.87 5.77 18.71
N PRO A 143 -30.35 4.60 19.27
CA PRO A 143 -29.67 3.61 20.10
C PRO A 143 -30.08 2.14 19.84
N SER A 144 -29.34 1.23 20.40
CA SER A 144 -29.72 0.04 21.18
C SER A 144 -29.03 -1.29 20.81
N GLY A 145 -28.32 -1.84 21.78
CA GLY A 145 -28.25 -3.29 22.05
C GLY A 145 -26.98 -4.04 21.62
N SER A 146 -26.04 -4.14 22.53
CA SER A 146 -25.30 -5.32 23.01
C SER A 146 -23.90 -4.98 23.52
N SER A 147 -23.78 -4.83 24.82
CA SER A 147 -22.62 -4.28 25.54
C SER A 147 -21.61 -5.32 26.09
N ASP A 148 -21.56 -6.53 25.59
CA ASP A 148 -20.68 -7.56 26.17
C ASP A 148 -19.49 -7.99 25.29
N ALA A 149 -19.56 -7.79 23.98
CA ALA A 149 -18.45 -8.16 23.07
C ALA A 149 -17.28 -7.14 23.07
N SER A 150 -17.57 -5.86 23.30
CA SER A 150 -16.54 -4.79 23.24
C SER A 150 -15.63 -4.73 24.46
N ALA A 151 -16.08 -5.17 25.62
CA ALA A 151 -15.28 -5.17 26.84
C ALA A 151 -14.15 -6.22 26.82
N ALA A 152 -14.42 -7.39 26.24
CA ALA A 152 -13.42 -8.45 26.09
C ALA A 152 -12.33 -8.08 25.05
N GLU A 153 -12.69 -7.44 23.95
CA GLU A 153 -11.73 -6.96 22.94
C GLU A 153 -10.86 -5.84 23.48
N ILE A 154 -11.42 -4.89 24.21
CA ILE A 154 -10.66 -3.81 24.85
C ILE A 154 -9.69 -4.36 25.89
N ALA A 155 -10.06 -5.39 26.64
CA ALA A 155 -9.18 -6.06 27.59
C ALA A 155 -8.03 -6.78 26.88
N ALA A 156 -8.29 -7.48 25.76
CA ALA A 156 -7.27 -8.16 24.97
C ALA A 156 -6.29 -7.16 24.31
N LEU A 157 -6.78 -6.04 23.75
CA LEU A 157 -5.93 -4.99 23.22
C LEU A 157 -5.04 -4.36 24.30
N LYS A 158 -5.58 -4.09 25.49
CA LYS A 158 -4.79 -3.56 26.61
C LYS A 158 -3.68 -4.51 27.03
N GLN A 159 -3.91 -5.81 27.02
CA GLN A 159 -2.86 -6.80 27.28
C GLN A 159 -1.79 -6.84 26.19
N GLN A 160 -2.17 -6.74 24.92
CA GLN A 160 -1.21 -6.67 23.81
C GLN A 160 -0.35 -5.40 23.87
N VAL A 161 -0.94 -4.26 24.17
CA VAL A 161 -0.21 -2.99 24.35
C VAL A 161 0.77 -3.09 25.51
N ALA A 162 0.38 -3.69 26.64
CA ALA A 162 1.27 -3.87 27.78
C ALA A 162 2.45 -4.82 27.47
N THR A 163 2.22 -5.87 26.67
CA THR A 163 3.28 -6.80 26.24
C THR A 163 4.26 -6.12 25.30
N LEU A 164 3.77 -5.38 24.28
CA LEU A 164 4.61 -4.62 23.36
C LEU A 164 5.43 -3.54 24.08
N GLN A 165 4.86 -2.87 25.07
CA GLN A 165 5.60 -1.89 25.88
C GLN A 165 6.75 -2.53 26.66
N LYS A 166 6.57 -3.76 27.19
CA LYS A 166 7.64 -4.51 27.85
C LYS A 166 8.75 -4.92 26.86
N GLU A 167 8.40 -5.37 25.67
CA GLU A 167 9.37 -5.71 24.63
C GLU A 167 10.20 -4.50 24.17
N VAL A 168 9.54 -3.35 23.95
CA VAL A 168 10.22 -2.09 23.62
C VAL A 168 11.17 -1.65 24.72
N ALA A 169 10.78 -1.79 25.99
CA ALA A 169 11.64 -1.47 27.13
C ALA A 169 12.85 -2.42 27.20
N MET A 170 12.64 -3.70 26.91
CA MET A 170 13.70 -4.71 26.89
C MET A 170 14.72 -4.45 25.78
N LEU A 171 14.24 -4.12 24.57
CA LEU A 171 15.09 -3.75 23.42
C LEU A 171 15.87 -2.45 23.67
N LYS A 172 15.26 -1.43 24.28
CA LYS A 172 15.97 -0.20 24.71
C LYS A 172 17.09 -0.50 25.69
N ASN A 173 16.86 -1.42 26.61
CA ASN A 173 17.87 -1.81 27.62
C ASN A 173 19.03 -2.59 27.00
N GLN A 174 18.75 -3.46 26.01
CA GLN A 174 19.77 -4.17 25.25
C GLN A 174 20.62 -3.20 24.40
N THR A 175 19.98 -2.26 23.70
CA THR A 175 20.68 -1.25 22.90
C THR A 175 21.58 -0.36 23.75
N SER A 176 21.12 0.02 24.94
CA SER A 176 21.93 0.80 25.89
C SER A 176 23.14 0.03 26.40
N LYS A 177 23.01 -1.28 26.66
CA LYS A 177 24.13 -2.14 27.07
C LYS A 177 25.16 -2.31 25.95
N ILE A 178 24.71 -2.48 24.70
CA ILE A 178 25.59 -2.57 23.52
C ILE A 178 26.34 -1.26 23.29
N LEU A 179 25.66 -0.11 23.40
CA LEU A 179 26.28 1.20 23.30
C LEU A 179 27.31 1.45 24.39
N ALA A 180 27.04 1.02 25.63
CA ALA A 180 28.00 1.11 26.74
C ALA A 180 29.23 0.25 26.49
N PHE A 181 29.04 -0.98 25.98
CA PHE A 181 30.13 -1.90 25.66
C PHE A 181 31.02 -1.38 24.52
N ILE A 182 30.41 -0.81 23.47
CA ILE A 182 31.16 -0.19 22.36
C ILE A 182 31.94 1.02 22.85
N LYS A 183 31.38 1.86 23.72
CA LYS A 183 32.04 3.02 24.31
C LYS A 183 33.24 2.63 25.20
N GLN A 184 33.18 1.47 25.83
CA GLN A 184 34.25 0.95 26.68
C GLN A 184 35.42 0.33 25.86
N LYS A 185 35.14 -0.19 24.66
CA LYS A 185 36.14 -0.79 23.77
C LYS A 185 36.86 0.22 22.87
N LEU A 186 36.31 1.43 22.71
CA LEU A 186 36.85 2.52 21.90
C LEU A 186 37.64 3.55 22.71
N LYS A 187 37.96 3.27 23.96
CA LYS A 187 38.83 4.05 24.82
C LYS A 187 40.10 3.25 25.13
#